data_81ccefb2aae74958037a3e58e751737b
#
_entry.id   81ccefb2aae74958037a3e58e751737b
#
_cell.length_a   1.000
_cell.length_b   1.000
_cell.length_c   1.000
_cell.angle_alpha   90.00
_cell.angle_beta   90.00
_cell.angle_gamma   90.00
#
_symmetry.space_group_name_H-M   'P 1'
#
loop_
_entity.id
_entity.type
_entity.pdbx_description
1 polymer ?
#
loop_
_entity_poly.entity_id
_entity_poly.type
_entity_poly.pdbx_seq_one_letter_code
_entity_poly.pdbx_strand_id
1 'polypeptide(L)'
;MKIKYLKNMSIKRIFHDPIHKEILFDAGKPEELMIMELIDTVAFQRLRRIKQLGAASLLFHGAESSRFTHSIGVFCIARKIYKRLIESKSSFCENKFVLYGAALLHDLGHGPLSHTSEKIFKHDHEQWSENLVTNYSPINSILKKYDNELPRKIGELFQSKQLFAKPLKTLISSEIDCDRLDYLLRDSYNTGTNYGLVDLERIISALTFSPDGNIGIKPKGVIAIEHFLVLRNLMYRTIYNHRINEISTWILEKILHTIKHNYEKNIWLDNYLYKWIFSPSKVDFDDFIRNDDVTFYYHLIRWKDESFEPLSTLCKMFIDRDLLK
;
A
#
# COMPACT_ATOMS: atom_id res chain seq x y z
N MET A 1 -16.93 38.63 15.31
CA MET A 1 -16.77 38.98 13.87
C MET A 1 -15.74 38.12 13.14
N LYS A 2 -14.78 37.44 13.82
CA LYS A 2 -13.76 36.57 13.18
C LYS A 2 -14.25 35.19 12.72
N ILE A 3 -15.36 34.66 13.20
CA ILE A 3 -15.86 33.30 12.87
C ILE A 3 -16.64 33.24 11.54
N LYS A 4 -17.16 34.35 11.05
CA LYS A 4 -17.94 34.40 9.82
C LYS A 4 -17.09 34.44 8.54
N TYR A 5 -15.82 34.85 8.62
CA TYR A 5 -14.91 34.90 7.47
C TYR A 5 -14.27 33.56 7.11
N LEU A 6 -14.21 32.61 8.06
CA LEU A 6 -13.62 31.27 7.83
C LEU A 6 -14.58 30.29 7.10
N LYS A 7 -15.87 30.60 6.99
CA LYS A 7 -16.86 29.72 6.33
C LYS A 7 -16.78 29.70 4.80
N ASN A 8 -16.03 30.59 4.17
CA ASN A 8 -15.93 30.71 2.69
C ASN A 8 -14.52 30.42 2.15
N MET A 9 -13.55 30.04 2.97
CA MET A 9 -12.25 29.56 2.48
C MET A 9 -12.30 28.03 2.45
N SER A 10 -12.26 27.44 1.26
CA SER A 10 -12.06 25.99 1.11
C SER A 10 -10.77 25.60 1.81
N ILE A 11 -10.86 24.66 2.77
CA ILE A 11 -9.68 24.16 3.47
C ILE A 11 -8.84 23.42 2.44
N LYS A 12 -7.59 23.87 2.27
CA LYS A 12 -6.60 23.23 1.41
C LYS A 12 -5.59 22.49 2.27
N ARG A 13 -5.22 21.28 1.84
CA ARG A 13 -4.14 20.50 2.46
C ARG A 13 -3.09 20.17 1.39
N ILE A 14 -1.84 20.32 1.73
CA ILE A 14 -0.71 20.06 0.83
C ILE A 14 0.15 18.94 1.44
N PHE A 15 0.48 17.95 0.62
CA PHE A 15 1.53 16.97 0.91
C PHE A 15 2.68 17.20 -0.07
N HIS A 16 3.90 17.29 0.46
CA HIS A 16 5.10 17.28 -0.35
C HIS A 16 5.60 15.85 -0.49
N ASP A 17 5.71 15.40 -1.73
CA ASP A 17 6.11 14.04 -2.09
C ASP A 17 7.38 14.07 -2.95
N PRO A 18 8.39 13.22 -2.71
CA PRO A 18 9.64 13.25 -3.48
C PRO A 18 9.44 12.93 -4.96
N ILE A 19 8.40 12.17 -5.32
CA ILE A 19 8.09 11.76 -6.69
C ILE A 19 7.10 12.71 -7.35
N HIS A 20 5.97 12.96 -6.70
CA HIS A 20 4.86 13.75 -7.27
C HIS A 20 4.91 15.24 -6.95
N LYS A 21 5.91 15.68 -6.17
CA LYS A 21 6.11 17.07 -5.71
C LYS A 21 4.94 17.52 -4.82
N GLU A 22 4.30 18.62 -5.14
CA GLU A 22 3.17 19.13 -4.39
C GLU A 22 1.88 18.40 -4.78
N ILE A 23 1.25 17.76 -3.80
CA ILE A 23 -0.07 17.12 -3.93
C ILE A 23 -1.06 17.96 -3.13
N LEU A 24 -1.81 18.81 -3.83
CA LEU A 24 -2.82 19.67 -3.26
C LEU A 24 -4.17 18.96 -3.19
N PHE A 25 -4.83 19.05 -2.04
CA PHE A 25 -6.21 18.67 -1.79
C PHE A 25 -7.06 19.90 -1.50
N ASP A 26 -8.27 19.95 -2.04
CA ASP A 26 -9.22 21.04 -1.89
C ASP A 26 -10.54 20.52 -1.31
N ALA A 27 -10.82 20.83 -0.04
CA ALA A 27 -12.06 20.42 0.63
C ALA A 27 -13.33 21.02 0.00
N GLY A 28 -13.21 22.00 -0.89
CA GLY A 28 -14.33 22.49 -1.71
C GLY A 28 -14.83 21.49 -2.75
N LYS A 29 -14.07 20.40 -2.99
CA LYS A 29 -14.44 19.32 -3.89
C LYS A 29 -14.82 18.09 -3.06
N PRO A 30 -16.06 17.58 -3.19
CA PRO A 30 -16.54 16.45 -2.36
C PRO A 30 -15.64 15.22 -2.41
N GLU A 31 -15.15 14.86 -3.59
CA GLU A 31 -14.26 13.72 -3.76
C GLU A 31 -12.88 13.90 -3.08
N GLU A 32 -12.34 15.13 -3.07
CA GLU A 32 -11.07 15.42 -2.39
C GLU A 32 -11.28 15.55 -0.87
N LEU A 33 -12.44 16.04 -0.42
CA LEU A 33 -12.83 16.03 0.99
C LEU A 33 -12.95 14.59 1.52
N MET A 34 -13.60 13.68 0.79
CA MET A 34 -13.65 12.26 1.14
C MET A 34 -12.25 11.69 1.34
N ILE A 35 -11.33 11.96 0.43
CA ILE A 35 -9.93 11.48 0.53
C ILE A 35 -9.24 12.06 1.76
N MET A 36 -9.43 13.34 2.07
CA MET A 36 -8.86 13.96 3.28
C MET A 36 -9.41 13.32 4.56
N GLU A 37 -10.72 13.05 4.63
CA GLU A 37 -11.33 12.34 5.77
C GLU A 37 -10.80 10.91 5.92
N LEU A 38 -10.62 10.17 4.82
CA LEU A 38 -10.04 8.82 4.81
C LEU A 38 -8.58 8.81 5.27
N ILE A 39 -7.78 9.77 4.81
CA ILE A 39 -6.37 9.94 5.24
C ILE A 39 -6.29 10.13 6.76
N ASP A 40 -7.23 10.83 7.37
CA ASP A 40 -7.21 11.12 8.81
C ASP A 40 -7.69 9.94 9.68
N THR A 41 -8.14 8.83 9.10
CA THR A 41 -8.50 7.62 9.86
C THR A 41 -7.28 6.94 10.48
N VAL A 42 -7.43 6.35 11.66
CA VAL A 42 -6.35 5.62 12.35
C VAL A 42 -5.80 4.48 11.49
N ALA A 43 -6.67 3.77 10.78
CA ALA A 43 -6.27 2.69 9.89
C ALA A 43 -5.35 3.18 8.75
N PHE A 44 -5.65 4.33 8.13
CA PHE A 44 -4.80 4.90 7.09
C PHE A 44 -3.50 5.50 7.69
N GLN A 45 -3.58 6.19 8.83
CA GLN A 45 -2.40 6.74 9.51
C GLN A 45 -1.41 5.64 9.96
N ARG A 46 -1.87 4.42 10.22
CA ARG A 46 -1.04 3.25 10.50
C ARG A 46 -0.02 2.98 9.38
N LEU A 47 -0.39 3.23 8.11
CA LEU A 47 0.48 3.02 6.95
C LEU A 47 1.78 3.83 7.00
N ARG A 48 1.86 4.90 7.82
CA ARG A 48 3.12 5.63 8.10
C ARG A 48 4.17 4.75 8.78
N ARG A 49 3.75 3.72 9.48
CA ARG A 49 4.58 2.80 10.25
C ARG A 49 4.73 1.44 9.59
N ILE A 50 4.45 1.36 8.29
CA ILE A 50 4.68 0.15 7.47
C ILE A 50 5.57 0.56 6.30
N LYS A 51 6.77 0.01 6.24
CA LYS A 51 7.72 0.26 5.15
C LYS A 51 7.22 -0.39 3.86
N GLN A 52 7.30 0.35 2.76
CA GLN A 52 6.89 -0.12 1.43
C GLN A 52 7.67 -1.38 1.02
N LEU A 53 8.97 -1.35 1.19
CA LEU A 53 9.88 -2.43 0.79
C LEU A 53 10.23 -3.41 1.93
N GLY A 54 9.50 -3.35 3.06
CA GLY A 54 9.70 -4.27 4.18
C GLY A 54 11.15 -4.33 4.65
N ALA A 55 11.75 -5.52 4.63
CA ALA A 55 13.14 -5.74 5.08
C ALA A 55 14.22 -5.28 4.08
N ALA A 56 13.86 -4.75 2.90
CA ALA A 56 14.84 -4.32 1.89
C ALA A 56 15.72 -3.16 2.35
N SER A 57 15.33 -2.42 3.39
CA SER A 57 16.18 -1.41 4.05
C SER A 57 17.45 -1.99 4.66
N LEU A 58 17.50 -3.29 4.94
CA LEU A 58 18.73 -3.98 5.34
C LEU A 58 19.79 -4.02 4.23
N LEU A 59 19.38 -3.88 2.97
CA LEU A 59 20.25 -3.80 1.81
C LEU A 59 20.33 -2.38 1.27
N PHE A 60 19.19 -1.77 0.99
CA PHE A 60 19.07 -0.42 0.45
C PHE A 60 18.72 0.53 1.59
N HIS A 61 19.72 1.17 2.18
CA HIS A 61 19.54 1.98 3.40
C HIS A 61 18.62 3.21 3.20
N GLY A 62 18.37 3.64 1.95
CA GLY A 62 17.36 4.66 1.63
C GLY A 62 15.93 4.13 1.48
N ALA A 63 15.72 2.81 1.52
CA ALA A 63 14.40 2.17 1.34
C ALA A 63 13.52 2.27 2.60
N GLU A 64 13.35 3.49 3.12
CA GLU A 64 12.60 3.79 4.35
C GLU A 64 11.21 4.40 4.06
N SER A 65 10.81 4.50 2.78
CA SER A 65 9.48 5.01 2.44
C SER A 65 8.36 4.13 3.00
N SER A 66 7.26 4.78 3.39
CA SER A 66 6.10 4.10 3.97
C SER A 66 5.00 3.87 2.94
N ARG A 67 4.12 2.90 3.22
CA ARG A 67 2.90 2.68 2.45
C ARG A 67 1.97 3.89 2.47
N PHE A 68 2.04 4.74 3.49
CA PHE A 68 1.31 6.00 3.53
C PHE A 68 1.69 6.91 2.35
N THR A 69 2.98 7.13 2.12
CA THR A 69 3.44 7.99 1.02
C THR A 69 3.12 7.38 -0.34
N HIS A 70 3.27 6.07 -0.47
CA HIS A 70 2.89 5.32 -1.66
C HIS A 70 1.39 5.45 -1.98
N SER A 71 0.49 5.17 -1.03
CA SER A 71 -0.96 5.24 -1.25
C SER A 71 -1.42 6.64 -1.68
N ILE A 72 -0.82 7.71 -1.13
CA ILE A 72 -1.07 9.08 -1.60
C ILE A 72 -0.56 9.29 -3.03
N GLY A 73 0.59 8.72 -3.38
CA GLY A 73 1.14 8.74 -4.73
C GLY A 73 0.25 8.01 -5.74
N VAL A 74 -0.24 6.83 -5.38
CA VAL A 74 -1.20 6.05 -6.20
C VAL A 74 -2.49 6.85 -6.45
N PHE A 75 -3.03 7.50 -5.41
CA PHE A 75 -4.14 8.43 -5.56
C PHE A 75 -3.79 9.59 -6.52
N CYS A 76 -2.60 10.16 -6.41
CA CYS A 76 -2.16 11.25 -7.30
C CYS A 76 -2.15 10.82 -8.76
N ILE A 77 -1.64 9.62 -9.06
CA ILE A 77 -1.64 9.01 -10.39
C ILE A 77 -3.08 8.75 -10.86
N ALA A 78 -3.93 8.15 -10.02
CA ALA A 78 -5.32 7.91 -10.34
C ALA A 78 -6.07 9.21 -10.69
N ARG A 79 -5.80 10.32 -9.99
CA ARG A 79 -6.34 11.65 -10.28
C ARG A 79 -5.86 12.19 -11.64
N LYS A 80 -4.59 11.99 -12.00
CA LYS A 80 -4.06 12.37 -13.32
C LYS A 80 -4.70 11.56 -14.44
N ILE A 81 -4.77 10.24 -14.25
CA ILE A 81 -5.40 9.32 -15.22
C ILE A 81 -6.88 9.62 -15.38
N TYR A 82 -7.61 9.85 -14.29
CA TYR A 82 -9.01 10.23 -14.35
C TYR A 82 -9.24 11.49 -15.19
N LYS A 83 -8.46 12.55 -14.95
CA LYS A 83 -8.53 13.79 -15.75
C LYS A 83 -8.30 13.50 -17.24
N ARG A 84 -7.35 12.65 -17.56
CA ARG A 84 -7.03 12.27 -18.94
C ARG A 84 -8.15 11.47 -19.60
N LEU A 85 -8.77 10.54 -18.90
CA LEU A 85 -9.80 9.65 -19.46
C LEU A 85 -11.15 10.35 -19.64
N ILE A 86 -11.53 11.26 -18.73
CA ILE A 86 -12.80 11.99 -18.83
C ILE A 86 -12.84 12.91 -20.08
N GLU A 87 -11.69 13.40 -20.55
CA GLU A 87 -11.59 14.14 -21.81
C GLU A 87 -11.99 13.31 -23.02
N SER A 88 -11.78 11.98 -22.98
CA SER A 88 -12.10 11.07 -24.07
C SER A 88 -13.47 10.38 -23.92
N LYS A 89 -14.00 10.29 -22.70
CA LYS A 89 -15.29 9.67 -22.41
C LYS A 89 -15.92 10.31 -21.16
N SER A 90 -16.84 11.24 -21.36
CA SER A 90 -17.48 11.99 -20.28
C SER A 90 -18.28 11.12 -19.30
N SER A 91 -18.89 10.01 -19.75
CA SER A 91 -19.61 9.07 -18.89
C SER A 91 -18.72 8.38 -17.83
N PHE A 92 -17.38 8.47 -17.96
CA PHE A 92 -16.46 7.96 -16.95
C PHE A 92 -16.49 8.79 -15.65
N CYS A 93 -17.14 9.96 -15.66
CA CYS A 93 -17.24 10.84 -14.48
C CYS A 93 -17.91 10.19 -13.27
N GLU A 94 -18.85 9.26 -13.47
CA GLU A 94 -19.56 8.55 -12.42
C GLU A 94 -18.62 7.67 -11.55
N ASN A 95 -17.44 7.34 -12.06
CA ASN A 95 -16.49 6.46 -11.40
C ASN A 95 -15.46 7.17 -10.52
N LYS A 96 -15.52 8.51 -10.39
CA LYS A 96 -14.50 9.30 -9.69
C LYS A 96 -14.30 8.88 -8.24
N PHE A 97 -15.38 8.78 -7.46
CA PHE A 97 -15.30 8.43 -6.05
C PHE A 97 -14.76 7.02 -5.84
N VAL A 98 -15.20 6.07 -6.68
CA VAL A 98 -14.74 4.67 -6.62
C VAL A 98 -13.26 4.58 -6.94
N LEU A 99 -12.81 5.20 -8.04
CA LEU A 99 -11.40 5.18 -8.45
C LEU A 99 -10.49 5.82 -7.40
N TYR A 100 -10.87 6.97 -6.87
CA TYR A 100 -10.08 7.70 -5.89
C TYR A 100 -10.00 6.96 -4.56
N GLY A 101 -11.14 6.43 -4.08
CA GLY A 101 -11.18 5.62 -2.86
C GLY A 101 -10.37 4.32 -3.00
N ALA A 102 -10.52 3.61 -4.13
CA ALA A 102 -9.77 2.39 -4.38
C ALA A 102 -8.26 2.65 -4.46
N ALA A 103 -7.84 3.69 -5.21
CA ALA A 103 -6.42 4.06 -5.34
C ALA A 103 -5.79 4.45 -4.00
N LEU A 104 -6.54 5.12 -3.10
CA LEU A 104 -6.02 5.48 -1.78
C LEU A 104 -5.93 4.27 -0.83
N LEU A 105 -6.94 3.37 -0.86
CA LEU A 105 -7.16 2.35 0.18
C LEU A 105 -6.65 0.95 -0.20
N HIS A 106 -6.10 0.75 -1.41
CA HIS A 106 -5.71 -0.58 -1.90
C HIS A 106 -4.74 -1.32 -0.95
N ASP A 107 -3.81 -0.59 -0.35
CA ASP A 107 -2.74 -1.11 0.52
C ASP A 107 -3.09 -1.16 2.00
N LEU A 108 -4.34 -0.81 2.38
CA LEU A 108 -4.74 -0.68 3.78
C LEU A 108 -4.58 -1.98 4.58
N GLY A 109 -4.71 -3.12 3.91
CA GLY A 109 -4.64 -4.45 4.48
C GLY A 109 -3.23 -5.01 4.68
N HIS A 110 -2.17 -4.28 4.35
CA HIS A 110 -0.81 -4.76 4.60
C HIS A 110 -0.47 -4.84 6.09
N GLY A 111 0.21 -5.92 6.47
CA GLY A 111 0.78 -6.11 7.80
C GLY A 111 2.21 -5.58 7.93
N PRO A 112 2.87 -5.78 9.09
CA PRO A 112 4.25 -5.35 9.31
C PRO A 112 5.20 -5.97 8.29
N LEU A 113 6.15 -5.18 7.81
CA LEU A 113 7.10 -5.57 6.76
C LEU A 113 6.45 -5.94 5.42
N SER A 114 5.24 -5.39 5.16
CA SER A 114 4.57 -5.49 3.85
C SER A 114 4.37 -6.94 3.38
N HIS A 115 4.77 -7.30 2.17
CA HIS A 115 4.64 -8.67 1.63
C HIS A 115 5.36 -9.76 2.44
N THR A 116 6.37 -9.39 3.24
CA THR A 116 7.00 -10.35 4.16
C THR A 116 5.97 -10.87 5.17
N SER A 117 5.09 -10.00 5.68
CA SER A 117 4.07 -10.42 6.65
C SER A 117 3.08 -11.43 6.08
N GLU A 118 2.75 -11.35 4.80
CA GLU A 118 1.87 -12.35 4.14
C GLU A 118 2.49 -13.74 4.17
N LYS A 119 3.80 -13.82 3.90
CA LYS A 119 4.55 -15.08 3.97
C LYS A 119 4.59 -15.64 5.40
N ILE A 120 4.90 -14.78 6.38
CA ILE A 120 5.14 -15.21 7.77
C ILE A 120 3.87 -15.43 8.59
N PHE A 121 2.81 -14.62 8.39
CA PHE A 121 1.55 -14.72 9.12
C PHE A 121 0.43 -15.41 8.34
N LYS A 122 0.63 -15.69 7.05
CA LYS A 122 -0.36 -16.34 6.17
C LYS A 122 -1.66 -15.53 6.05
N HIS A 123 -1.57 -14.20 5.94
CA HIS A 123 -2.71 -13.34 5.67
C HIS A 123 -2.68 -12.80 4.23
N ASP A 124 -3.83 -12.36 3.75
CA ASP A 124 -4.01 -11.78 2.42
C ASP A 124 -4.35 -10.30 2.56
N HIS A 125 -3.48 -9.41 2.07
CA HIS A 125 -3.68 -7.97 2.20
C HIS A 125 -4.85 -7.44 1.37
N GLU A 126 -5.16 -8.04 0.21
CA GLU A 126 -6.32 -7.63 -0.60
C GLU A 126 -7.63 -7.93 0.14
N GLN A 127 -7.71 -9.11 0.78
CA GLN A 127 -8.87 -9.50 1.60
C GLN A 127 -9.02 -8.58 2.82
N TRP A 128 -7.92 -8.22 3.48
CA TRP A 128 -7.95 -7.30 4.62
C TRP A 128 -8.30 -5.88 4.19
N SER A 129 -7.81 -5.40 3.02
CA SER A 129 -8.21 -4.10 2.46
C SER A 129 -9.70 -4.06 2.17
N GLU A 130 -10.26 -5.09 1.52
CA GLU A 130 -11.70 -5.22 1.31
C GLU A 130 -12.47 -5.18 2.63
N ASN A 131 -12.05 -6.00 3.61
CA ASN A 131 -12.74 -6.11 4.89
C ASN A 131 -12.71 -4.78 5.67
N LEU A 132 -11.58 -4.07 5.69
CA LEU A 132 -11.48 -2.75 6.31
C LEU A 132 -12.38 -1.71 5.62
N VAL A 133 -12.45 -1.71 4.31
CA VAL A 133 -13.30 -0.79 3.56
C VAL A 133 -14.78 -1.07 3.77
N THR A 134 -15.17 -2.34 3.80
CA THR A 134 -16.58 -2.75 3.85
C THR A 134 -17.14 -2.82 5.27
N ASN A 135 -16.34 -3.18 6.26
CA ASN A 135 -16.82 -3.51 7.60
C ASN A 135 -16.23 -2.66 8.73
N TYR A 136 -15.05 -2.04 8.55
CA TYR A 136 -14.48 -1.17 9.59
C TYR A 136 -15.21 0.17 9.64
N SER A 137 -15.96 0.40 10.73
CA SER A 137 -16.90 1.53 10.87
C SER A 137 -16.31 2.90 10.52
N PRO A 138 -15.10 3.29 10.97
CA PRO A 138 -14.55 4.61 10.65
C PRO A 138 -14.36 4.89 9.16
N ILE A 139 -13.99 3.89 8.35
CA ILE A 139 -13.84 4.02 6.89
C ILE A 139 -15.19 3.88 6.20
N ASN A 140 -15.95 2.84 6.54
CA ASN A 140 -17.25 2.55 5.94
C ASN A 140 -18.20 3.74 6.06
N SER A 141 -18.26 4.37 7.26
CA SER A 141 -19.14 5.52 7.51
C SER A 141 -18.75 6.75 6.69
N ILE A 142 -17.45 7.00 6.47
CA ILE A 142 -17.00 8.10 5.60
C ILE A 142 -17.47 7.85 4.17
N LEU A 143 -17.22 6.66 3.63
CA LEU A 143 -17.60 6.32 2.25
C LEU A 143 -19.10 6.41 2.03
N LYS A 144 -19.91 5.92 2.96
CA LYS A 144 -21.37 5.96 2.89
C LYS A 144 -21.98 7.35 2.93
N LYS A 145 -21.26 8.37 3.41
CA LYS A 145 -21.73 9.77 3.29
C LYS A 145 -21.89 10.21 1.83
N TYR A 146 -21.14 9.62 0.91
CA TYR A 146 -21.11 9.98 -0.52
C TYR A 146 -21.94 9.05 -1.38
N ASP A 147 -21.94 7.75 -1.11
CA ASP A 147 -22.79 6.73 -1.77
C ASP A 147 -22.84 5.48 -0.86
N ASN A 148 -24.05 5.01 -0.55
CA ASN A 148 -24.26 3.81 0.28
C ASN A 148 -23.55 2.55 -0.27
N GLU A 149 -23.42 2.45 -1.59
CA GLU A 149 -22.77 1.33 -2.28
C GLU A 149 -21.24 1.51 -2.44
N LEU A 150 -20.71 2.67 -2.08
CA LEU A 150 -19.30 3.00 -2.32
C LEU A 150 -18.33 2.03 -1.61
N PRO A 151 -18.56 1.63 -0.34
CA PRO A 151 -17.69 0.63 0.30
C PRO A 151 -17.64 -0.68 -0.45
N ARG A 152 -18.81 -1.21 -0.91
CA ARG A 152 -18.89 -2.44 -1.68
C ARG A 152 -18.19 -2.31 -3.04
N LYS A 153 -18.46 -1.22 -3.77
CA LYS A 153 -17.85 -0.95 -5.08
C LYS A 153 -16.33 -0.89 -5.02
N ILE A 154 -15.78 -0.26 -3.96
CA ILE A 154 -14.33 -0.18 -3.75
C ILE A 154 -13.77 -1.54 -3.36
N GLY A 155 -14.37 -2.24 -2.40
CA GLY A 155 -13.92 -3.56 -1.94
C GLY A 155 -13.85 -4.61 -3.07
N GLU A 156 -14.85 -4.63 -3.97
CA GLU A 156 -14.87 -5.52 -5.13
C GLU A 156 -13.69 -5.30 -6.10
N LEU A 157 -13.11 -4.10 -6.14
CA LEU A 157 -11.94 -3.82 -6.98
C LEU A 157 -10.65 -4.45 -6.43
N PHE A 158 -10.55 -4.72 -5.15
CA PHE A 158 -9.37 -5.35 -4.57
C PHE A 158 -9.32 -6.85 -4.87
N GLN A 159 -10.47 -7.50 -4.95
CA GLN A 159 -10.53 -8.92 -5.23
C GLN A 159 -10.63 -9.22 -6.73
N SER A 160 -10.15 -10.40 -7.13
CA SER A 160 -10.21 -10.87 -8.53
C SER A 160 -11.64 -11.16 -9.02
N LYS A 161 -12.67 -10.91 -8.22
CA LYS A 161 -14.07 -11.15 -8.58
C LYS A 161 -14.53 -10.11 -9.61
N GLN A 162 -14.91 -10.57 -10.78
CA GLN A 162 -15.22 -9.79 -12.00
C GLN A 162 -16.58 -9.07 -11.97
N LEU A 163 -17.03 -8.50 -10.88
CA LEU A 163 -18.40 -7.99 -10.78
C LEU A 163 -18.58 -6.51 -11.12
N PHE A 164 -17.52 -5.69 -11.10
CA PHE A 164 -17.62 -4.26 -11.34
C PHE A 164 -16.73 -3.77 -12.49
N ALA A 165 -17.06 -2.62 -13.07
CA ALA A 165 -16.53 -2.04 -14.30
C ALA A 165 -15.07 -2.39 -14.63
N LYS A 166 -14.83 -3.20 -15.68
CA LYS A 166 -13.49 -3.59 -16.18
C LYS A 166 -12.49 -2.41 -16.25
N PRO A 167 -12.88 -1.19 -16.75
CA PRO A 167 -11.95 -0.09 -16.82
C PRO A 167 -11.36 0.33 -15.47
N LEU A 168 -12.16 0.32 -14.39
CA LEU A 168 -11.68 0.65 -13.05
C LEU A 168 -10.73 -0.42 -12.52
N LYS A 169 -11.06 -1.69 -12.69
CA LYS A 169 -10.19 -2.81 -12.28
C LYS A 169 -8.84 -2.72 -12.96
N THR A 170 -8.80 -2.39 -14.26
CA THR A 170 -7.55 -2.21 -15.01
C THR A 170 -6.68 -1.08 -14.41
N LEU A 171 -7.28 -0.01 -13.87
CA LEU A 171 -6.52 1.09 -13.29
C LEU A 171 -6.02 0.79 -11.86
N ILE A 172 -6.63 -0.16 -11.15
CA ILE A 172 -6.28 -0.50 -9.77
C ILE A 172 -5.44 -1.78 -9.68
N SER A 173 -5.70 -2.76 -10.56
CA SER A 173 -5.02 -4.06 -10.51
C SER A 173 -4.89 -4.65 -11.92
N SER A 174 -3.80 -4.32 -12.60
CA SER A 174 -3.45 -4.85 -13.93
C SER A 174 -1.94 -4.79 -14.16
N GLU A 175 -1.47 -5.08 -15.38
CA GLU A 175 -0.06 -4.94 -15.72
C GLU A 175 0.43 -3.48 -15.75
N ILE A 176 -0.48 -2.52 -15.99
CA ILE A 176 -0.20 -1.08 -16.04
C ILE A 176 -1.30 -0.37 -15.25
N ASP A 177 -1.15 -0.35 -13.95
CA ASP A 177 -2.08 0.27 -13.01
C ASP A 177 -1.42 1.41 -12.23
N CYS A 178 -2.23 2.13 -11.43
CA CYS A 178 -1.76 3.26 -10.64
C CYS A 178 -0.73 2.85 -9.59
N ASP A 179 -0.86 1.66 -9.02
CA ASP A 179 0.03 1.11 -8.01
C ASP A 179 1.43 0.90 -8.59
N ARG A 180 1.54 0.14 -9.69
CA ARG A 180 2.82 -0.13 -10.36
C ARG A 180 3.52 1.13 -10.87
N LEU A 181 2.74 2.07 -11.38
CA LEU A 181 3.27 3.36 -11.85
C LEU A 181 3.86 4.21 -10.70
N ASP A 182 3.31 4.13 -9.49
CA ASP A 182 3.89 4.83 -8.34
C ASP A 182 5.09 4.07 -7.78
N TYR A 183 4.92 2.77 -7.43
CA TYR A 183 5.97 2.09 -6.70
C TYR A 183 7.27 1.94 -7.51
N LEU A 184 7.22 1.74 -8.83
CA LEU A 184 8.44 1.67 -9.62
C LEU A 184 9.27 2.95 -9.54
N LEU A 185 8.63 4.11 -9.64
CA LEU A 185 9.29 5.41 -9.50
C LEU A 185 9.80 5.63 -8.06
N ARG A 186 8.94 5.35 -7.09
CA ARG A 186 9.21 5.57 -5.67
C ARG A 186 10.32 4.68 -5.15
N ASP A 187 10.28 3.40 -5.46
CA ASP A 187 11.27 2.44 -5.01
C ASP A 187 12.61 2.67 -5.69
N SER A 188 12.63 3.01 -6.98
CA SER A 188 13.84 3.41 -7.69
C SER A 188 14.50 4.61 -7.02
N TYR A 189 13.73 5.64 -6.69
CA TYR A 189 14.23 6.83 -5.99
C TYR A 189 14.79 6.48 -4.61
N ASN A 190 14.04 5.74 -3.79
CA ASN A 190 14.43 5.42 -2.41
C ASN A 190 15.57 4.39 -2.32
N THR A 191 15.71 3.51 -3.30
CA THR A 191 16.84 2.56 -3.35
C THR A 191 18.09 3.16 -3.97
N GLY A 192 18.00 4.36 -4.56
CA GLY A 192 19.11 5.02 -5.25
C GLY A 192 19.47 4.37 -6.59
N THR A 193 18.53 3.61 -7.20
CA THR A 193 18.73 2.97 -8.50
C THR A 193 18.03 3.76 -9.61
N ASN A 194 18.44 3.57 -10.87
CA ASN A 194 17.80 4.20 -12.01
C ASN A 194 16.89 3.24 -12.80
N TYR A 195 16.66 2.03 -12.28
CA TYR A 195 15.90 1.00 -12.99
C TYR A 195 14.41 1.26 -13.09
N GLY A 196 13.84 2.12 -12.24
CA GLY A 196 12.41 2.43 -12.24
C GLY A 196 12.05 3.81 -12.79
N LEU A 197 12.92 4.46 -13.56
CA LEU A 197 12.66 5.78 -14.16
C LEU A 197 11.66 5.69 -15.31
N VAL A 198 10.40 5.57 -14.98
CA VAL A 198 9.27 5.46 -15.92
C VAL A 198 8.88 6.84 -16.45
N ASP A 199 8.63 6.97 -17.76
CA ASP A 199 8.01 8.18 -18.34
C ASP A 199 6.50 8.19 -18.08
N LEU A 200 6.15 8.55 -16.84
CA LEU A 200 4.77 8.54 -16.34
C LEU A 200 3.83 9.42 -17.18
N GLU A 201 4.26 10.63 -17.52
CA GLU A 201 3.40 11.57 -18.27
C GLU A 201 3.15 11.06 -19.68
N ARG A 202 4.11 10.43 -20.33
CA ARG A 202 3.95 9.79 -21.63
C ARG A 202 2.96 8.63 -21.60
N ILE A 203 3.06 7.78 -20.59
CA ILE A 203 2.12 6.67 -20.36
C ILE A 203 0.71 7.21 -20.16
N ILE A 204 0.51 8.15 -19.21
CA ILE A 204 -0.80 8.73 -18.93
C ILE A 204 -1.40 9.41 -20.17
N SER A 205 -0.59 10.16 -20.94
CA SER A 205 -1.08 10.84 -22.16
C SER A 205 -1.51 9.87 -23.26
N ALA A 206 -0.99 8.64 -23.24
CA ALA A 206 -1.33 7.61 -24.20
C ALA A 206 -2.56 6.77 -23.82
N LEU A 207 -3.01 6.84 -22.55
CA LEU A 207 -4.22 6.13 -22.14
C LEU A 207 -5.46 6.62 -22.90
N THR A 208 -6.33 5.68 -23.25
CA THR A 208 -7.57 5.93 -23.99
C THR A 208 -8.56 4.81 -23.72
N PHE A 209 -9.81 4.96 -24.19
CA PHE A 209 -10.74 3.85 -24.28
C PHE A 209 -10.64 3.16 -25.63
N SER A 210 -10.67 1.85 -25.63
CA SER A 210 -10.87 1.01 -26.82
C SER A 210 -12.35 1.04 -27.25
N PRO A 211 -12.70 0.58 -28.48
CA PRO A 211 -14.08 0.56 -28.94
C PRO A 211 -15.04 -0.25 -28.06
N ASP A 212 -14.54 -1.29 -27.40
CA ASP A 212 -15.30 -2.11 -26.43
C ASP A 212 -15.38 -1.51 -25.03
N GLY A 213 -14.86 -0.29 -24.83
CA GLY A 213 -14.94 0.48 -23.59
C GLY A 213 -13.90 0.11 -22.53
N ASN A 214 -12.94 -0.74 -22.84
CA ASN A 214 -11.81 -1.05 -21.96
C ASN A 214 -10.73 0.03 -22.03
N ILE A 215 -9.82 0.06 -21.04
CA ILE A 215 -8.62 0.90 -21.09
C ILE A 215 -7.64 0.32 -22.09
N GLY A 216 -7.16 1.17 -22.97
CA GLY A 216 -6.18 0.84 -24.01
C GLY A 216 -5.08 1.91 -24.10
N ILE A 217 -4.10 1.65 -24.94
CA ILE A 217 -2.96 2.53 -25.19
C ILE A 217 -2.98 2.95 -26.64
N LYS A 218 -2.86 4.26 -26.91
CA LYS A 218 -2.68 4.79 -28.25
C LYS A 218 -1.35 4.32 -28.84
N PRO A 219 -1.26 4.08 -30.19
CA PRO A 219 -0.02 3.60 -30.84
C PRO A 219 1.22 4.41 -30.46
N LYS A 220 1.10 5.71 -30.32
CA LYS A 220 2.20 6.61 -29.93
C LYS A 220 2.76 6.36 -28.53
N GLY A 221 2.08 5.58 -27.69
CA GLY A 221 2.50 5.26 -26.32
C GLY A 221 3.15 3.87 -26.17
N VAL A 222 3.13 3.04 -27.21
CA VAL A 222 3.59 1.64 -27.15
C VAL A 222 5.02 1.55 -26.65
N ILE A 223 5.93 2.37 -27.19
CA ILE A 223 7.36 2.38 -26.79
C ILE A 223 7.51 2.70 -25.28
N ALA A 224 6.71 3.62 -24.74
CA ALA A 224 6.77 3.93 -23.31
C ALA A 224 6.28 2.76 -22.43
N ILE A 225 5.32 1.98 -22.92
CA ILE A 225 4.85 0.76 -22.26
C ILE A 225 5.90 -0.36 -22.33
N GLU A 226 6.51 -0.58 -23.46
CA GLU A 226 7.60 -1.55 -23.61
C GLU A 226 8.76 -1.22 -22.66
N HIS A 227 9.16 0.06 -22.61
CA HIS A 227 10.16 0.54 -21.65
C HIS A 227 9.75 0.29 -20.22
N PHE A 228 8.49 0.61 -19.84
CA PHE A 228 7.95 0.33 -18.52
C PHE A 228 8.04 -1.16 -18.13
N LEU A 229 7.68 -2.08 -19.04
CA LEU A 229 7.75 -3.52 -18.79
C LEU A 229 9.19 -4.00 -18.59
N VAL A 230 10.15 -3.45 -19.35
CA VAL A 230 11.59 -3.75 -19.19
C VAL A 230 12.08 -3.25 -17.83
N LEU A 231 11.78 -2.00 -17.46
CA LEU A 231 12.18 -1.42 -16.18
C LEU A 231 11.58 -2.21 -15.00
N ARG A 232 10.30 -2.59 -15.08
CA ARG A 232 9.66 -3.43 -14.08
C ARG A 232 10.42 -4.76 -13.90
N ASN A 233 10.77 -5.45 -14.98
CA ASN A 233 11.54 -6.68 -14.90
C ASN A 233 12.92 -6.48 -14.23
N LEU A 234 13.60 -5.39 -14.54
CA LEU A 234 14.88 -5.03 -13.89
C LEU A 234 14.70 -4.80 -12.40
N MET A 235 13.67 -4.05 -11.97
CA MET A 235 13.36 -3.82 -10.55
C MET A 235 13.08 -5.13 -9.81
N TYR A 236 12.30 -6.04 -10.43
CA TYR A 236 12.03 -7.35 -9.84
C TYR A 236 13.30 -8.16 -9.61
N ARG A 237 14.20 -8.19 -10.58
CA ARG A 237 15.46 -8.95 -10.49
C ARG A 237 16.47 -8.35 -9.52
N THR A 238 16.54 -7.02 -9.43
CA THR A 238 17.60 -6.33 -8.70
C THR A 238 17.20 -5.91 -7.28
N ILE A 239 15.91 -5.67 -7.03
CA ILE A 239 15.43 -5.14 -5.76
C ILE A 239 14.50 -6.14 -5.07
N TYR A 240 13.34 -6.46 -5.67
CA TYR A 240 12.32 -7.25 -4.97
C TYR A 240 12.74 -8.69 -4.72
N ASN A 241 13.39 -9.33 -5.70
CA ASN A 241 13.89 -10.71 -5.58
C ASN A 241 15.38 -10.77 -5.20
N HIS A 242 15.91 -9.72 -4.57
CA HIS A 242 17.30 -9.75 -4.13
C HIS A 242 17.50 -10.78 -3.00
N ARG A 243 18.57 -11.56 -3.07
CA ARG A 243 18.85 -12.66 -2.11
C ARG A 243 18.80 -12.24 -0.65
N ILE A 244 19.20 -11.01 -0.32
CA ILE A 244 19.16 -10.50 1.06
C ILE A 244 17.71 -10.40 1.56
N ASN A 245 16.76 -9.99 0.71
CA ASN A 245 15.34 -9.94 1.07
C ASN A 245 14.81 -11.34 1.35
N GLU A 246 15.19 -12.35 0.54
CA GLU A 246 14.79 -13.73 0.73
C GLU A 246 15.40 -14.32 2.02
N ILE A 247 16.68 -14.05 2.30
CA ILE A 247 17.34 -14.46 3.54
C ILE A 247 16.66 -13.81 4.75
N SER A 248 16.37 -12.52 4.69
CA SER A 248 15.69 -11.79 5.77
C SER A 248 14.30 -12.37 6.03
N THR A 249 13.54 -12.64 4.98
CA THR A 249 12.21 -13.29 5.07
C THR A 249 12.34 -14.68 5.70
N TRP A 250 13.30 -15.49 5.27
CA TRP A 250 13.56 -16.81 5.83
C TRP A 250 13.90 -16.76 7.32
N ILE A 251 14.74 -15.81 7.75
CA ILE A 251 15.07 -15.63 9.17
C ILE A 251 13.80 -15.32 9.97
N LEU A 252 12.95 -14.40 9.47
CA LEU A 252 11.67 -14.05 10.12
C LEU A 252 10.70 -15.24 10.18
N GLU A 253 10.62 -16.04 9.13
CA GLU A 253 9.85 -17.30 9.15
C GLU A 253 10.37 -18.26 10.22
N LYS A 254 11.70 -18.41 10.35
CA LYS A 254 12.31 -19.24 11.39
C LYS A 254 12.05 -18.70 12.80
N ILE A 255 12.09 -17.38 13.01
CA ILE A 255 11.74 -16.75 14.29
C ILE A 255 10.32 -17.16 14.69
N LEU A 256 9.32 -16.93 13.80
CA LEU A 256 7.93 -17.27 14.12
C LEU A 256 7.69 -18.77 14.28
N HIS A 257 8.36 -19.59 13.47
CA HIS A 257 8.32 -21.04 13.65
C HIS A 257 8.88 -21.46 15.03
N THR A 258 10.02 -20.88 15.43
CA THR A 258 10.64 -21.13 16.73
C THR A 258 9.71 -20.75 17.87
N ILE A 259 9.04 -19.60 17.80
CA ILE A 259 8.06 -19.16 18.81
C ILE A 259 6.87 -20.12 18.87
N LYS A 260 6.30 -20.51 17.72
CA LYS A 260 5.14 -21.42 17.67
C LYS A 260 5.41 -22.77 18.34
N HIS A 261 6.64 -23.30 18.20
CA HIS A 261 6.99 -24.65 18.69
C HIS A 261 7.59 -24.65 20.09
N ASN A 262 7.91 -23.47 20.66
CA ASN A 262 8.57 -23.37 21.97
C ASN A 262 7.90 -22.32 22.87
N TYR A 263 6.63 -22.05 22.70
CA TYR A 263 5.95 -21.02 23.47
C TYR A 263 5.89 -21.32 24.97
N GLU A 264 5.92 -22.60 25.34
CA GLU A 264 6.04 -23.07 26.74
C GLU A 264 7.34 -22.63 27.44
N LYS A 265 8.33 -22.12 26.71
CA LYS A 265 9.57 -21.52 27.25
C LYS A 265 9.36 -20.12 27.83
N ASN A 266 8.09 -19.68 28.02
CA ASN A 266 7.71 -18.35 28.50
C ASN A 266 8.26 -17.19 27.66
N ILE A 267 8.29 -17.36 26.33
CA ILE A 267 8.67 -16.30 25.38
C ILE A 267 7.66 -15.15 25.51
N TRP A 268 8.17 -13.96 25.74
CA TRP A 268 7.31 -12.79 25.87
C TRP A 268 6.63 -12.43 24.54
N LEU A 269 5.31 -12.25 24.61
CA LEU A 269 4.47 -11.77 23.51
C LEU A 269 3.40 -10.84 24.06
N ASP A 270 3.09 -9.77 23.33
CA ASP A 270 1.87 -9.02 23.62
C ASP A 270 0.63 -9.77 23.09
N ASN A 271 -0.55 -9.35 23.57
CA ASN A 271 -1.81 -10.00 23.20
C ASN A 271 -2.14 -9.87 21.71
N TYR A 272 -1.69 -8.79 21.03
CA TYR A 272 -1.99 -8.53 19.64
C TYR A 272 -1.17 -9.44 18.74
N LEU A 273 0.14 -9.47 18.90
CA LEU A 273 1.01 -10.35 18.12
C LEU A 273 0.75 -11.84 18.44
N TYR A 274 0.37 -12.15 19.70
CA TYR A 274 -0.07 -13.50 20.07
C TYR A 274 -1.23 -13.98 19.20
N LYS A 275 -2.27 -13.15 19.00
CA LYS A 275 -3.40 -13.51 18.14
C LYS A 275 -2.95 -13.74 16.69
N TRP A 276 -2.11 -12.89 16.15
CA TRP A 276 -1.57 -13.04 14.79
C TRP A 276 -0.80 -14.36 14.60
N ILE A 277 -0.06 -14.80 15.62
CA ILE A 277 0.77 -16.01 15.56
C ILE A 277 -0.08 -17.26 15.80
N PHE A 278 -0.93 -17.27 16.83
CA PHE A 278 -1.59 -18.49 17.33
C PHE A 278 -3.08 -18.59 17.02
N SER A 279 -3.73 -17.48 16.70
CA SER A 279 -5.18 -17.43 16.47
C SER A 279 -5.56 -16.44 15.35
N PRO A 280 -4.99 -16.56 14.13
CA PRO A 280 -5.16 -15.55 13.08
C PRO A 280 -6.63 -15.33 12.68
N SER A 281 -7.48 -16.35 12.83
CA SER A 281 -8.93 -16.24 12.59
C SER A 281 -9.69 -15.40 13.62
N LYS A 282 -9.05 -15.08 14.76
CA LYS A 282 -9.61 -14.25 15.83
C LYS A 282 -9.05 -12.82 15.86
N VAL A 283 -8.23 -12.46 14.90
CA VAL A 283 -7.71 -11.09 14.74
C VAL A 283 -8.88 -10.20 14.33
N ASP A 284 -9.22 -9.24 15.16
CA ASP A 284 -10.19 -8.20 14.84
C ASP A 284 -9.53 -6.93 14.25
N PHE A 285 -10.34 -5.89 13.96
CA PHE A 285 -9.80 -4.66 13.37
C PHE A 285 -8.84 -3.92 14.30
N ASP A 286 -9.09 -3.93 15.59
CA ASP A 286 -8.21 -3.25 16.57
C ASP A 286 -6.88 -3.99 16.69
N ASP A 287 -6.90 -5.32 16.75
CA ASP A 287 -5.69 -6.15 16.71
C ASP A 287 -4.89 -5.93 15.42
N PHE A 288 -5.61 -5.84 14.28
CA PHE A 288 -4.98 -5.60 12.97
C PHE A 288 -4.29 -4.24 12.92
N ILE A 289 -4.97 -3.18 13.35
CA ILE A 289 -4.48 -1.80 13.30
C ILE A 289 -3.29 -1.58 14.25
N ARG A 290 -3.21 -2.31 15.35
CA ARG A 290 -2.10 -2.22 16.32
C ARG A 290 -0.82 -2.91 15.86
N ASN A 291 -0.90 -3.84 14.91
CA ASN A 291 0.27 -4.56 14.42
C ASN A 291 0.85 -3.85 13.18
N ASP A 292 2.01 -3.22 13.37
CA ASP A 292 2.78 -2.51 12.35
C ASP A 292 4.30 -2.79 12.53
N ASP A 293 5.15 -2.21 11.71
CA ASP A 293 6.60 -2.45 11.77
C ASP A 293 7.17 -2.10 13.15
N VAL A 294 6.70 -1.02 13.78
CA VAL A 294 7.21 -0.57 15.09
C VAL A 294 6.93 -1.63 16.16
N THR A 295 5.69 -2.13 16.20
CA THR A 295 5.31 -3.20 17.14
C THR A 295 6.10 -4.48 16.87
N PHE A 296 6.24 -4.87 15.61
CA PHE A 296 6.96 -6.08 15.26
C PHE A 296 8.47 -5.99 15.54
N TYR A 297 9.12 -4.87 15.18
CA TYR A 297 10.52 -4.63 15.52
C TYR A 297 10.77 -4.60 17.04
N TYR A 298 9.83 -4.04 17.81
CA TYR A 298 9.94 -4.06 19.27
C TYR A 298 9.99 -5.50 19.82
N HIS A 299 9.19 -6.42 19.27
CA HIS A 299 9.26 -7.84 19.64
C HIS A 299 10.61 -8.45 19.25
N LEU A 300 11.10 -8.21 18.03
CA LEU A 300 12.40 -8.71 17.59
C LEU A 300 13.55 -8.25 18.51
N ILE A 301 13.51 -6.97 18.93
CA ILE A 301 14.50 -6.41 19.86
C ILE A 301 14.41 -7.11 21.23
N ARG A 302 13.22 -7.32 21.76
CA ARG A 302 13.05 -8.03 23.02
C ARG A 302 13.49 -9.50 22.93
N TRP A 303 13.10 -10.19 21.87
CA TRP A 303 13.47 -11.59 21.67
C TRP A 303 14.97 -11.79 21.43
N LYS A 304 15.67 -10.78 20.98
CA LYS A 304 17.13 -10.77 20.87
C LYS A 304 17.81 -11.04 22.23
N ASP A 305 17.20 -10.61 23.32
CA ASP A 305 17.71 -10.71 24.68
C ASP A 305 17.05 -11.87 25.50
N GLU A 306 16.24 -12.71 24.86
CA GLU A 306 15.64 -13.87 25.49
C GLU A 306 16.69 -14.94 25.85
N SER A 307 16.43 -15.68 26.92
CA SER A 307 17.30 -16.77 27.38
C SER A 307 17.30 -18.00 26.46
N PHE A 308 16.28 -18.14 25.61
CA PHE A 308 16.16 -19.23 24.67
C PHE A 308 17.03 -18.95 23.42
N GLU A 309 18.24 -19.49 23.45
CA GLU A 309 19.30 -19.20 22.47
C GLU A 309 18.88 -19.32 20.99
N PRO A 310 18.14 -20.35 20.52
CA PRO A 310 17.73 -20.41 19.13
C PRO A 310 16.93 -19.18 18.67
N LEU A 311 16.07 -18.63 19.54
CA LEU A 311 15.29 -17.44 19.22
C LEU A 311 16.18 -16.18 19.25
N SER A 312 16.97 -16.01 20.33
CA SER A 312 17.82 -14.80 20.47
C SER A 312 18.86 -14.71 19.36
N THR A 313 19.44 -15.83 18.94
CA THR A 313 20.39 -15.89 17.83
C THR A 313 19.74 -15.44 16.50
N LEU A 314 18.57 -15.97 16.14
CA LEU A 314 17.85 -15.57 14.93
C LEU A 314 17.49 -14.07 14.95
N CYS A 315 17.05 -13.57 16.11
CA CYS A 315 16.71 -12.15 16.26
C CYS A 315 17.97 -11.27 16.15
N LYS A 316 19.11 -11.68 16.72
CA LYS A 316 20.41 -11.00 16.54
C LYS A 316 20.81 -10.95 15.08
N MET A 317 20.72 -12.07 14.37
CA MET A 317 21.03 -12.13 12.94
C MET A 317 20.24 -11.08 12.13
N PHE A 318 18.94 -10.93 12.41
CA PHE A 318 18.10 -9.97 11.71
C PHE A 318 18.39 -8.52 12.15
N ILE A 319 18.34 -8.24 13.46
CA ILE A 319 18.47 -6.88 14.01
C ILE A 319 19.86 -6.31 13.80
N ASP A 320 20.91 -7.09 14.04
CA ASP A 320 22.30 -6.64 13.92
C ASP A 320 22.85 -6.81 12.48
N ARG A 321 21.99 -7.28 11.56
CA ARG A 321 22.31 -7.52 10.15
C ARG A 321 23.48 -8.51 9.96
N ASP A 322 23.61 -9.50 10.83
CA ASP A 322 24.55 -10.61 10.67
C ASP A 322 23.91 -11.76 9.85
N LEU A 323 23.61 -11.42 8.60
CA LEU A 323 22.86 -12.29 7.69
C LEU A 323 23.76 -13.38 7.11
N LEU A 324 23.13 -14.52 6.78
CA LEU A 324 23.81 -15.63 6.07
C LEU A 324 24.44 -15.13 4.77
N LYS A 325 25.65 -15.60 4.47
CA LYS A 325 26.43 -15.25 3.27
C LYS A 325 26.18 -16.23 2.13
#